data_7c2e932eb366bad1c81d0a5374a4fdd6
#
_entry.id   7c2e932eb366bad1c81d0a5374a4fdd6
#
_cell.length_a   1.000
_cell.length_b   1.000
_cell.length_c   1.000
_cell.angle_alpha   90.00
_cell.angle_beta   90.00
_cell.angle_gamma   90.00
#
_symmetry.space_group_name_H-M   'P 1'
#
loop_
_entity.id
_entity.type
_entity.pdbx_description
1 polymer ?
#
loop_
_entity_poly.entity_id
_entity_poly.type
_entity_poly.pdbx_seq_one_letter_code
_entity_poly.pdbx_strand_id
1 'polypeptide(L)'
;MLAEKQKKAAKSAKPSKTRIPEGTAAAGIGSARHGATAAPPVRGTRIPSTIIPRTVRMTVNGRPYSLHVEPNWTLRDVLRQKLGFTSVKDFCNGYGACGSCAVIMDGRPALSCMAIAADCDGAVIETAEGIADAKHPLIEAYIMNWTAQCGYCTPGFVVTAKVLLEHNPNPSVDEIKESLAGNLCRCGSYPAHIKAIQEAARVLRGEA
;
A
#
# COMPACT_ATOMS: atom_id res chain seq x y z
N MET A 1 -30.55 -3.30 -37.80
CA MET A 1 -30.78 -1.85 -37.63
C MET A 1 -29.92 -1.16 -36.56
N LEU A 2 -29.44 -1.82 -35.52
CA LEU A 2 -28.53 -1.21 -34.50
C LEU A 2 -27.07 -1.11 -34.95
N ALA A 3 -26.60 -2.03 -35.79
CA ALA A 3 -25.19 -2.05 -36.25
C ALA A 3 -24.89 -0.97 -37.33
N GLU A 4 -25.86 -0.50 -38.05
CA GLU A 4 -25.67 0.55 -39.07
C GLU A 4 -25.61 1.95 -38.49
N LYS A 5 -26.24 2.20 -37.34
CA LYS A 5 -26.17 3.49 -36.63
C LYS A 5 -24.80 3.73 -35.99
N GLN A 6 -24.09 2.67 -35.60
CA GLN A 6 -22.77 2.80 -35.03
C GLN A 6 -21.64 3.08 -36.07
N LYS A 7 -21.80 2.61 -37.31
CA LYS A 7 -20.88 2.90 -38.42
C LYS A 7 -20.96 4.35 -38.95
N LYS A 8 -22.06 5.03 -38.77
CA LYS A 8 -22.24 6.43 -39.21
C LYS A 8 -21.65 7.44 -38.21
N ALA A 9 -21.57 7.10 -36.92
CA ALA A 9 -21.01 7.97 -35.90
C ALA A 9 -19.46 8.03 -35.93
N ALA A 10 -18.79 6.99 -36.45
CA ALA A 10 -17.34 6.92 -36.51
C ALA A 10 -16.69 7.71 -37.66
N LYS A 11 -17.47 8.25 -38.61
CA LYS A 11 -16.93 8.93 -39.79
C LYS A 11 -16.89 10.46 -39.73
N SER A 12 -17.31 11.10 -38.63
CA SER A 12 -17.39 12.57 -38.55
C SER A 12 -16.41 13.24 -37.56
N ALA A 13 -15.54 12.49 -36.90
CA ALA A 13 -14.51 13.08 -36.02
C ALA A 13 -13.24 13.40 -36.83
N LYS A 14 -13.12 14.62 -37.37
CA LYS A 14 -11.85 15.13 -37.85
C LYS A 14 -10.92 15.38 -36.65
N PRO A 15 -9.65 14.96 -36.70
CA PRO A 15 -8.71 15.27 -35.62
C PRO A 15 -8.48 16.79 -35.58
N SER A 16 -8.72 17.42 -34.43
CA SER A 16 -8.36 18.82 -34.21
C SER A 16 -6.83 18.90 -34.13
N LYS A 17 -6.23 19.58 -35.10
CA LYS A 17 -4.81 19.94 -35.06
C LYS A 17 -4.65 21.09 -34.05
N THR A 18 -4.38 20.77 -32.80
CA THR A 18 -3.88 21.75 -31.84
C THR A 18 -2.45 22.13 -32.28
N ARG A 19 -2.30 23.29 -32.91
CA ARG A 19 -0.97 23.89 -33.19
C ARG A 19 -0.36 24.23 -31.85
N ILE A 20 0.79 23.61 -31.56
CA ILE A 20 1.70 24.08 -30.51
C ILE A 20 2.34 25.35 -31.07
N PRO A 21 2.30 26.49 -30.40
CA PRO A 21 2.99 27.68 -30.83
C PRO A 21 4.50 27.44 -30.76
N GLU A 22 5.17 27.49 -31.92
CA GLU A 22 6.61 27.55 -31.98
C GLU A 22 7.06 28.97 -31.57
N GLY A 23 8.01 29.04 -30.66
CA GLY A 23 8.84 30.21 -30.48
C GLY A 23 8.52 31.09 -29.27
N THR A 24 8.99 30.71 -28.09
CA THR A 24 9.62 31.67 -27.20
C THR A 24 11.08 31.25 -27.01
N ALA A 25 11.97 32.07 -27.53
CA ALA A 25 13.40 31.93 -27.38
C ALA A 25 13.74 31.80 -25.88
N ALA A 26 14.46 30.75 -25.53
CA ALA A 26 15.01 30.56 -24.20
C ALA A 26 15.90 31.77 -23.87
N ALA A 27 15.42 32.65 -23.02
CA ALA A 27 16.26 33.64 -22.37
C ALA A 27 17.33 32.88 -21.60
N GLY A 28 18.59 33.10 -21.96
CA GLY A 28 19.74 32.47 -21.35
C GLY A 28 19.72 32.68 -19.84
N ILE A 29 19.54 31.58 -19.08
CA ILE A 29 19.79 31.56 -17.67
C ILE A 29 21.30 31.73 -17.51
N GLY A 30 21.73 32.96 -17.21
CA GLY A 30 23.11 33.26 -16.87
C GLY A 30 23.57 32.33 -15.77
N SER A 31 24.62 31.56 -16.01
CA SER A 31 25.25 30.73 -14.99
C SER A 31 25.86 31.65 -13.92
N ALA A 32 25.08 31.98 -12.90
CA ALA A 32 25.62 32.51 -11.66
C ALA A 32 26.52 31.42 -11.09
N ARG A 33 27.82 31.57 -11.26
CA ARG A 33 28.81 30.77 -10.54
C ARG A 33 28.64 31.09 -9.05
N HIS A 34 27.85 30.33 -8.39
CA HIS A 34 27.85 30.31 -6.93
C HIS A 34 29.22 29.77 -6.54
N GLY A 35 30.09 30.65 -6.02
CA GLY A 35 31.32 30.22 -5.38
C GLY A 35 30.95 29.27 -4.25
N ALA A 36 31.02 27.99 -4.52
CA ALA A 36 30.90 26.97 -3.49
C ALA A 36 32.09 27.13 -2.57
N THR A 37 31.91 27.87 -1.47
CA THR A 37 32.80 27.72 -0.31
C THR A 37 32.66 26.29 0.15
N ALA A 38 33.73 25.50 -0.02
CA ALA A 38 33.76 24.13 0.44
C ALA A 38 33.35 24.10 1.90
N ALA A 39 32.27 23.39 2.20
CA ALA A 39 31.86 23.16 3.58
C ALA A 39 33.05 22.54 4.34
N PRO A 40 33.33 22.97 5.58
CA PRO A 40 34.42 22.39 6.37
C PRO A 40 34.22 20.88 6.43
N PRO A 41 35.30 20.09 6.38
CA PRO A 41 35.20 18.65 6.46
C PRO A 41 34.47 18.29 7.76
N VAL A 42 33.29 17.67 7.62
CA VAL A 42 32.57 17.10 8.75
C VAL A 42 33.54 16.13 9.39
N ARG A 43 34.01 16.43 10.62
CA ARG A 43 34.78 15.48 11.40
C ARG A 43 33.94 14.22 11.46
N GLY A 44 34.41 13.18 10.77
CA GLY A 44 33.71 11.90 10.74
C GLY A 44 33.62 11.39 12.17
N THR A 45 32.44 11.53 12.75
CA THR A 45 32.04 10.68 13.86
C THR A 45 32.21 9.27 13.33
N ARG A 46 33.22 8.54 13.83
CA ARG A 46 33.34 7.11 13.53
C ARG A 46 32.04 6.49 13.99
N ILE A 47 31.16 6.19 13.03
CA ILE A 47 30.02 5.32 13.30
C ILE A 47 30.65 4.01 13.75
N PRO A 48 30.40 3.53 14.99
CA PRO A 48 30.93 2.26 15.43
C PRO A 48 30.55 1.22 14.37
N SER A 49 31.52 0.56 13.78
CA SER A 49 31.33 -0.49 12.77
C SER A 49 30.60 -1.74 13.32
N THR A 50 30.30 -1.74 14.60
CA THR A 50 29.59 -2.82 15.26
C THR A 50 28.11 -2.53 15.18
N ILE A 51 27.45 -3.06 14.16
CA ILE A 51 25.98 -3.20 14.12
C ILE A 51 25.64 -4.16 15.24
N ILE A 52 25.05 -3.66 16.32
CA ILE A 52 24.60 -4.50 17.43
C ILE A 52 23.18 -4.94 17.12
N PRO A 53 22.96 -6.23 16.78
CA PRO A 53 21.62 -6.76 16.58
C PRO A 53 20.81 -6.60 17.87
N ARG A 54 19.56 -6.21 17.75
CA ARG A 54 18.64 -6.07 18.89
C ARG A 54 17.67 -7.24 18.90
N THR A 55 17.43 -7.81 20.08
CA THR A 55 16.35 -8.78 20.24
C THR A 55 15.03 -8.03 20.35
N VAL A 56 14.09 -8.36 19.48
CA VAL A 56 12.75 -7.81 19.43
C VAL A 56 11.74 -8.94 19.65
N ARG A 57 10.79 -8.71 20.53
CA ARG A 57 9.66 -9.61 20.78
C ARG A 57 8.41 -8.98 20.23
N MET A 58 7.65 -9.72 19.45
CA MET A 58 6.38 -9.27 18.88
C MET A 58 5.41 -10.43 18.78
N THR A 59 4.13 -10.11 18.78
CA THR A 59 3.07 -11.10 18.53
C THR A 59 2.57 -10.91 17.11
N VAL A 60 2.66 -11.95 16.26
CA VAL A 60 2.17 -11.89 14.88
C VAL A 60 1.09 -12.94 14.67
N ASN A 61 -0.10 -12.52 14.27
CA ASN A 61 -1.27 -13.38 14.10
C ASN A 61 -1.53 -14.27 15.34
N GLY A 62 -1.44 -13.66 16.52
CA GLY A 62 -1.66 -14.33 17.81
C GLY A 62 -0.50 -15.23 18.28
N ARG A 63 0.61 -15.34 17.51
CA ARG A 63 1.78 -16.16 17.88
C ARG A 63 2.93 -15.27 18.34
N PRO A 64 3.58 -15.57 19.49
CA PRO A 64 4.75 -14.82 19.96
C PRO A 64 5.99 -15.21 19.17
N TYR A 65 6.80 -14.22 18.81
CA TYR A 65 8.10 -14.38 18.17
C TYR A 65 9.16 -13.59 18.92
N SER A 66 10.40 -14.11 18.96
CA SER A 66 11.58 -13.44 19.48
C SER A 66 12.68 -13.56 18.44
N LEU A 67 13.16 -12.43 17.95
CA LEU A 67 14.04 -12.36 16.79
C LEU A 67 15.19 -11.40 17.04
N HIS A 68 16.37 -11.74 16.54
CA HIS A 68 17.46 -10.79 16.41
C HIS A 68 17.30 -10.02 15.11
N VAL A 69 17.17 -8.70 15.21
CA VAL A 69 17.01 -7.81 14.05
C VAL A 69 18.18 -6.85 13.95
N GLU A 70 18.58 -6.56 12.72
CA GLU A 70 19.56 -5.52 12.46
C GLU A 70 18.88 -4.14 12.51
N PRO A 71 19.61 -3.07 12.90
CA PRO A 71 19.01 -1.74 13.10
C PRO A 71 18.34 -1.14 11.84
N ASN A 72 18.73 -1.57 10.65
CA ASN A 72 18.23 -1.10 9.38
C ASN A 72 17.10 -1.96 8.80
N TRP A 73 16.74 -3.06 9.46
CA TRP A 73 15.64 -3.89 8.97
C TRP A 73 14.29 -3.23 9.21
N THR A 74 13.45 -3.27 8.18
CA THR A 74 12.06 -2.87 8.31
C THR A 74 11.22 -4.02 8.87
N LEU A 75 10.07 -3.69 9.43
CA LEU A 75 9.08 -4.69 9.85
C LEU A 75 8.68 -5.59 8.67
N ARG A 76 8.57 -5.04 7.45
CA ARG A 76 8.33 -5.80 6.23
C ARG A 76 9.39 -6.89 6.01
N ASP A 77 10.66 -6.56 6.18
CA ASP A 77 11.76 -7.50 5.96
C ASP A 77 11.69 -8.64 6.97
N VAL A 78 11.38 -8.34 8.22
CA VAL A 78 11.19 -9.35 9.27
C VAL A 78 9.99 -10.24 8.96
N LEU A 79 8.82 -9.66 8.71
CA LEU A 79 7.60 -10.43 8.46
C LEU A 79 7.76 -11.33 7.24
N ARG A 80 8.33 -10.79 6.15
CA ARG A 80 8.41 -11.51 4.89
C ARG A 80 9.58 -12.49 4.83
N GLN A 81 10.79 -12.04 5.21
CA GLN A 81 12.02 -12.83 4.99
C GLN A 81 12.36 -13.74 6.16
N LYS A 82 11.99 -13.36 7.39
CA LYS A 82 12.32 -14.17 8.59
C LYS A 82 11.14 -15.03 9.03
N LEU A 83 9.91 -14.52 8.93
CA LEU A 83 8.72 -15.22 9.39
C LEU A 83 7.90 -15.85 8.26
N GLY A 84 8.18 -15.52 7.00
CA GLY A 84 7.54 -16.14 5.83
C GLY A 84 6.13 -15.63 5.52
N PHE A 85 5.69 -14.51 6.07
CA PHE A 85 4.39 -13.89 5.76
C PHE A 85 4.44 -13.24 4.38
N THR A 86 4.07 -13.97 3.36
CA THR A 86 4.19 -13.56 1.96
C THR A 86 3.08 -12.61 1.50
N SER A 87 2.01 -12.44 2.27
CA SER A 87 0.98 -11.43 2.02
C SER A 87 1.52 -10.02 2.13
N VAL A 88 2.54 -9.82 2.97
CA VAL A 88 3.25 -8.55 3.11
C VAL A 88 4.11 -8.33 1.86
N LYS A 89 3.61 -7.53 0.91
CA LYS A 89 4.23 -7.36 -0.41
C LYS A 89 5.21 -6.19 -0.47
N ASP A 90 6.09 -6.23 -1.46
CA ASP A 90 7.00 -5.14 -1.79
C ASP A 90 6.77 -4.70 -3.24
N PHE A 91 5.96 -3.67 -3.44
CA PHE A 91 5.65 -3.13 -4.76
C PHE A 91 6.37 -1.82 -5.06
N CYS A 92 6.42 -0.90 -4.09
CA CYS A 92 7.08 0.40 -4.27
C CYS A 92 8.51 0.44 -3.73
N ASN A 93 9.11 -0.71 -3.46
CA ASN A 93 10.49 -0.82 -2.97
C ASN A 93 10.77 0.03 -1.69
N GLY A 94 9.83 0.04 -0.75
CA GLY A 94 10.00 0.71 0.55
C GLY A 94 9.68 2.21 0.56
N TYR A 95 9.12 2.78 -0.53
CA TYR A 95 8.78 4.21 -0.57
C TYR A 95 7.53 4.60 0.22
N GLY A 96 6.81 3.67 0.82
CA GLY A 96 5.59 3.97 1.58
C GLY A 96 4.41 4.44 0.74
N ALA A 97 4.43 4.24 -0.59
CA ALA A 97 3.51 4.88 -1.52
C ALA A 97 2.37 3.98 -2.04
N CYS A 98 2.40 2.66 -1.77
CA CYS A 98 1.53 1.72 -2.49
C CYS A 98 0.55 0.92 -1.63
N GLY A 99 0.72 0.87 -0.31
CA GLY A 99 -0.14 0.12 0.59
C GLY A 99 0.00 -1.41 0.55
N SER A 100 0.80 -1.98 -0.38
CA SER A 100 0.90 -3.44 -0.55
C SER A 100 1.58 -4.17 0.62
N CYS A 101 2.30 -3.45 1.48
CA CYS A 101 2.92 -3.96 2.68
C CYS A 101 2.11 -3.65 3.95
N ALA A 102 0.86 -3.25 3.81
CA ALA A 102 0.01 -2.91 4.95
C ALA A 102 -0.16 -4.10 5.90
N VAL A 103 -0.10 -3.81 7.18
CA VAL A 103 -0.41 -4.71 8.30
C VAL A 103 -1.25 -3.95 9.33
N ILE A 104 -1.91 -4.65 10.22
CA ILE A 104 -2.49 -4.02 11.41
C ILE A 104 -1.44 -4.12 12.51
N MET A 105 -1.04 -3.00 13.07
CA MET A 105 -0.11 -2.92 14.19
C MET A 105 -0.80 -2.19 15.34
N ASP A 106 -0.96 -2.87 16.45
CA ASP A 106 -1.63 -2.37 17.66
C ASP A 106 -3.04 -1.79 17.34
N GLY A 107 -3.80 -2.51 16.49
CA GLY A 107 -5.16 -2.15 16.08
C GLY A 107 -5.25 -1.05 15.01
N ARG A 108 -4.13 -0.60 14.43
CA ARG A 108 -4.10 0.46 13.41
C ARG A 108 -3.42 -0.01 12.12
N PRO A 109 -3.86 0.47 10.94
CA PRO A 109 -3.18 0.14 9.71
C PRO A 109 -1.80 0.83 9.68
N ALA A 110 -0.77 0.07 9.36
CA ALA A 110 0.60 0.55 9.27
C ALA A 110 1.27 0.01 8.00
N LEU A 111 2.16 0.82 7.42
CA LEU A 111 3.01 0.40 6.31
C LEU A 111 4.27 -0.24 6.88
N SER A 112 4.36 -1.56 6.85
CA SER A 112 5.46 -2.30 7.44
C SER A 112 6.84 -1.96 6.82
N CYS A 113 6.88 -1.45 5.59
CA CYS A 113 8.11 -0.98 4.96
C CYS A 113 8.64 0.35 5.54
N MET A 114 7.79 1.10 6.28
CA MET A 114 8.14 2.37 6.92
C MET A 114 8.40 2.22 8.43
N ALA A 115 8.08 1.07 9.01
CA ALA A 115 8.33 0.77 10.41
C ALA A 115 9.68 0.08 10.56
N ILE A 116 10.54 0.60 11.44
CA ILE A 116 11.82 -0.04 11.79
C ILE A 116 11.55 -1.20 12.73
N ALA A 117 12.05 -2.39 12.39
CA ALA A 117 11.78 -3.60 13.16
C ALA A 117 12.22 -3.50 14.62
N ALA A 118 13.34 -2.80 14.88
CA ALA A 118 13.86 -2.60 16.22
C ALA A 118 12.92 -1.80 17.15
N ASP A 119 12.01 -1.00 16.56
CA ASP A 119 11.04 -0.17 17.29
C ASP A 119 9.71 -0.90 17.52
N CYS A 120 9.57 -2.12 16.98
CA CYS A 120 8.36 -2.95 17.11
C CYS A 120 8.42 -3.92 18.31
N ASP A 121 9.28 -3.67 19.31
CA ASP A 121 9.34 -4.53 20.51
C ASP A 121 8.05 -4.42 21.32
N GLY A 122 7.39 -5.55 21.57
CA GLY A 122 6.09 -5.63 22.23
C GLY A 122 4.87 -5.44 21.32
N ALA A 123 5.06 -5.11 20.05
CA ALA A 123 3.95 -4.85 19.12
C ALA A 123 3.10 -6.10 18.83
N VAL A 124 1.80 -5.88 18.68
CA VAL A 124 0.83 -6.88 18.21
C VAL A 124 0.52 -6.60 16.73
N ILE A 125 0.84 -7.58 15.88
CA ILE A 125 0.78 -7.43 14.43
C ILE A 125 -0.19 -8.46 13.87
N GLU A 126 -1.08 -8.02 12.97
CA GLU A 126 -1.94 -8.90 12.19
C GLU A 126 -1.67 -8.68 10.70
N THR A 127 -1.47 -9.76 9.97
CA THR A 127 -1.29 -9.76 8.52
C THR A 127 -2.53 -10.30 7.82
N ALA A 128 -2.58 -10.21 6.48
CA ALA A 128 -3.71 -10.76 5.74
C ALA A 128 -3.86 -12.29 5.90
N GLU A 129 -2.77 -13.01 6.21
CA GLU A 129 -2.86 -14.43 6.58
C GLU A 129 -3.66 -14.62 7.88
N GLY A 130 -3.43 -13.79 8.91
CA GLY A 130 -4.19 -13.88 10.16
C GLY A 130 -5.67 -13.59 9.95
N ILE A 131 -6.00 -12.61 9.11
CA ILE A 131 -7.38 -12.28 8.73
C ILE A 131 -8.05 -13.47 8.02
N ALA A 132 -7.30 -14.15 7.14
CA ALA A 132 -7.80 -15.31 6.41
C ALA A 132 -7.97 -16.53 7.33
N ASP A 133 -7.04 -16.79 8.24
CA ASP A 133 -7.10 -17.88 9.20
C ASP A 133 -8.28 -17.70 10.16
N ALA A 134 -8.60 -16.46 10.52
CA ALA A 134 -9.78 -16.11 11.33
C ALA A 134 -11.10 -16.20 10.54
N LYS A 135 -11.07 -16.55 9.25
CA LYS A 135 -12.26 -16.64 8.37
C LYS A 135 -13.10 -15.37 8.36
N HIS A 136 -12.45 -14.23 8.37
CA HIS A 136 -13.15 -12.94 8.32
C HIS A 136 -14.00 -12.81 7.05
N PRO A 137 -15.25 -12.32 7.11
CA PRO A 137 -16.18 -12.24 5.95
C PRO A 137 -15.62 -11.50 4.73
N LEU A 138 -14.66 -10.60 4.91
CA LEU A 138 -13.96 -9.94 3.82
C LEU A 138 -13.32 -10.95 2.84
N ILE A 139 -12.78 -12.04 3.33
CA ILE A 139 -12.07 -13.01 2.49
C ILE A 139 -13.03 -13.61 1.47
N GLU A 140 -14.18 -14.08 1.92
CA GLU A 140 -15.21 -14.66 1.05
C GLU A 140 -15.80 -13.60 0.11
N ALA A 141 -16.12 -12.42 0.61
CA ALA A 141 -16.62 -11.33 -0.21
C ALA A 141 -15.61 -10.93 -1.32
N TYR A 142 -14.31 -10.95 -1.02
CA TYR A 142 -13.27 -10.69 -2.01
C TYR A 142 -13.20 -11.77 -3.10
N ILE A 143 -13.39 -13.03 -2.74
CA ILE A 143 -13.45 -14.14 -3.69
C ILE A 143 -14.69 -14.02 -4.57
N MET A 144 -15.86 -13.84 -3.97
CA MET A 144 -17.15 -13.81 -4.67
C MET A 144 -17.28 -12.61 -5.63
N ASN A 145 -16.62 -11.49 -5.32
CA ASN A 145 -16.64 -10.29 -6.18
C ASN A 145 -15.46 -10.22 -7.16
N TRP A 146 -14.67 -11.28 -7.31
CA TRP A 146 -13.56 -11.34 -8.27
C TRP A 146 -12.62 -10.14 -8.18
N THR A 147 -12.31 -9.72 -6.96
CA THR A 147 -11.51 -8.50 -6.69
C THR A 147 -10.08 -8.61 -7.22
N ALA A 148 -9.54 -9.81 -7.31
CA ALA A 148 -8.17 -10.06 -7.69
C ALA A 148 -8.05 -10.39 -9.18
N GLN A 149 -7.29 -9.58 -9.93
CA GLN A 149 -6.76 -9.97 -11.24
C GLN A 149 -5.37 -10.60 -11.04
N CYS A 150 -4.31 -9.80 -10.84
CA CYS A 150 -3.00 -10.35 -10.50
C CYS A 150 -2.87 -10.74 -9.02
N GLY A 151 -3.74 -10.24 -8.15
CA GLY A 151 -3.78 -10.54 -6.71
C GLY A 151 -2.71 -9.85 -5.87
N TYR A 152 -1.78 -9.12 -6.48
CA TYR A 152 -0.62 -8.58 -5.76
C TYR A 152 -1.00 -7.55 -4.68
N CYS A 153 -1.92 -6.65 -4.97
CA CYS A 153 -2.38 -5.60 -4.05
C CYS A 153 -3.41 -6.11 -3.03
N THR A 154 -4.10 -7.21 -3.34
CA THR A 154 -5.25 -7.70 -2.57
C THR A 154 -5.01 -7.81 -1.06
N PRO A 155 -3.89 -8.36 -0.57
CA PRO A 155 -3.64 -8.44 0.87
C PRO A 155 -3.63 -7.07 1.57
N GLY A 156 -3.01 -6.06 0.96
CA GLY A 156 -2.99 -4.71 1.51
C GLY A 156 -4.39 -4.09 1.58
N PHE A 157 -5.22 -4.30 0.54
CA PHE A 157 -6.62 -3.85 0.55
C PHE A 157 -7.45 -4.56 1.62
N VAL A 158 -7.25 -5.87 1.83
CA VAL A 158 -7.95 -6.64 2.89
C VAL A 158 -7.60 -6.10 4.27
N VAL A 159 -6.33 -5.84 4.54
CA VAL A 159 -5.87 -5.27 5.82
C VAL A 159 -6.53 -3.91 6.08
N THR A 160 -6.48 -3.01 5.10
CA THR A 160 -7.07 -1.66 5.23
C THR A 160 -8.58 -1.72 5.38
N ALA A 161 -9.26 -2.59 4.60
CA ALA A 161 -10.69 -2.77 4.66
C ALA A 161 -11.16 -3.34 6.01
N LYS A 162 -10.40 -4.28 6.61
CA LYS A 162 -10.73 -4.81 7.94
C LYS A 162 -10.75 -3.70 8.99
N VAL A 163 -9.71 -2.87 9.02
CA VAL A 163 -9.66 -1.74 9.96
C VAL A 163 -10.80 -0.76 9.73
N LEU A 164 -11.14 -0.46 8.48
CA LEU A 164 -12.29 0.39 8.17
C LEU A 164 -13.58 -0.20 8.77
N LEU A 165 -13.84 -1.50 8.54
CA LEU A 165 -15.08 -2.15 9.01
C LEU A 165 -15.16 -2.29 10.53
N GLU A 166 -14.02 -2.38 11.22
CA GLU A 166 -13.96 -2.35 12.68
C GLU A 166 -14.34 -0.98 13.26
N HIS A 167 -14.01 0.11 12.57
CA HIS A 167 -14.33 1.47 12.99
C HIS A 167 -15.69 1.95 12.49
N ASN A 168 -16.06 1.56 11.28
CA ASN A 168 -17.33 1.91 10.66
C ASN A 168 -17.98 0.66 10.03
N PRO A 169 -18.96 0.05 10.68
CA PRO A 169 -19.61 -1.18 10.20
C PRO A 169 -20.52 -0.96 8.99
N ASN A 170 -20.80 0.30 8.61
CA ASN A 170 -21.65 0.64 7.47
C ASN A 170 -21.07 1.79 6.65
N PRO A 171 -19.88 1.58 6.03
CA PRO A 171 -19.21 2.66 5.31
C PRO A 171 -19.93 2.98 4.00
N SER A 172 -20.05 4.27 3.72
CA SER A 172 -20.43 4.78 2.39
C SER A 172 -19.34 4.49 1.36
N VAL A 173 -19.71 4.58 0.08
CA VAL A 173 -18.75 4.40 -1.03
C VAL A 173 -17.58 5.38 -0.92
N ASP A 174 -17.84 6.61 -0.51
CA ASP A 174 -16.80 7.65 -0.44
C ASP A 174 -15.86 7.43 0.76
N GLU A 175 -16.38 6.98 1.90
CA GLU A 175 -15.55 6.58 3.05
C GLU A 175 -14.67 5.36 2.71
N ILE A 176 -15.20 4.40 1.94
CA ILE A 176 -14.41 3.28 1.43
C ILE A 176 -13.28 3.78 0.52
N LYS A 177 -13.57 4.67 -0.43
CA LYS A 177 -12.56 5.25 -1.33
C LYS A 177 -11.48 6.00 -0.56
N GLU A 178 -11.88 6.81 0.42
CA GLU A 178 -10.95 7.55 1.26
C GLU A 178 -10.05 6.62 2.06
N SER A 179 -10.61 5.60 2.70
CA SER A 179 -9.84 4.60 3.44
C SER A 179 -8.84 3.85 2.56
N LEU A 180 -9.21 3.56 1.31
CA LEU A 180 -8.39 2.83 0.35
C LEU A 180 -7.42 3.73 -0.44
N ALA A 181 -7.41 5.05 -0.24
CA ALA A 181 -6.62 6.00 -1.03
C ALA A 181 -5.12 5.72 -1.00
N GLY A 182 -4.61 5.11 0.09
CA GLY A 182 -3.23 4.68 0.23
C GLY A 182 -2.87 3.36 -0.46
N ASN A 183 -3.84 2.67 -1.07
CA ASN A 183 -3.66 1.35 -1.67
C ASN A 183 -3.69 1.45 -3.20
N LEU A 184 -2.63 1.00 -3.88
CA LEU A 184 -2.53 1.03 -5.34
C LEU A 184 -2.83 -0.33 -5.96
N CYS A 185 -3.72 -0.34 -6.95
CA CYS A 185 -3.98 -1.48 -7.82
C CYS A 185 -3.63 -1.14 -9.27
N ARG A 186 -2.62 -1.80 -9.83
CA ARG A 186 -2.22 -1.57 -11.23
C ARG A 186 -3.21 -2.16 -12.24
N CYS A 187 -3.96 -3.18 -11.86
CA CYS A 187 -5.00 -3.78 -12.69
C CYS A 187 -6.31 -2.96 -12.72
N GLY A 188 -6.47 -2.01 -11.80
CA GLY A 188 -7.64 -1.13 -11.76
C GLY A 188 -8.91 -1.76 -11.16
N SER A 189 -8.79 -2.81 -10.34
CA SER A 189 -9.96 -3.51 -9.75
C SER A 189 -10.64 -2.76 -8.59
N TYR A 190 -10.46 -1.45 -8.45
CA TYR A 190 -11.05 -0.64 -7.38
C TYR A 190 -12.56 -0.80 -7.21
N PRO A 191 -13.39 -0.82 -8.29
CA PRO A 191 -14.84 -1.00 -8.14
C PRO A 191 -15.20 -2.34 -7.50
N ALA A 192 -14.44 -3.41 -7.80
CA ALA A 192 -14.65 -4.73 -7.21
C ALA A 192 -14.30 -4.74 -5.71
N HIS A 193 -13.21 -4.07 -5.31
CA HIS A 193 -12.86 -3.91 -3.89
C HIS A 193 -13.95 -3.19 -3.11
N ILE A 194 -14.49 -2.08 -3.64
CA ILE A 194 -15.57 -1.32 -3.00
C ILE A 194 -16.80 -2.22 -2.79
N LYS A 195 -17.20 -2.96 -3.83
CA LYS A 195 -18.35 -3.86 -3.76
C LYS A 195 -18.16 -4.98 -2.73
N ALA A 196 -16.98 -5.59 -2.70
CA ALA A 196 -16.66 -6.63 -1.73
C ALA A 196 -16.68 -6.12 -0.29
N ILE A 197 -16.20 -4.91 -0.04
CA ILE A 197 -16.23 -4.30 1.30
C ILE A 197 -17.67 -4.03 1.73
N GLN A 198 -18.53 -3.53 0.84
CA GLN A 198 -19.95 -3.32 1.13
C GLN A 198 -20.67 -4.64 1.42
N GLU A 199 -20.34 -5.70 0.70
CA GLU A 199 -20.90 -7.03 0.95
C GLU A 199 -20.44 -7.59 2.30
N ALA A 200 -19.14 -7.55 2.59
CA ALA A 200 -18.60 -7.95 3.90
C ALA A 200 -19.23 -7.16 5.05
N ALA A 201 -19.45 -5.85 4.85
CA ALA A 201 -20.13 -5.02 5.83
C ALA A 201 -21.56 -5.50 6.13
N ARG A 202 -22.34 -5.92 5.10
CA ARG A 202 -23.68 -6.48 5.28
C ARG A 202 -23.65 -7.80 6.06
N VAL A 203 -22.71 -8.69 5.71
CA VAL A 203 -22.53 -9.96 6.42
C VAL A 203 -22.21 -9.72 7.90
N LEU A 204 -21.31 -8.79 8.20
CA LEU A 204 -20.92 -8.45 9.57
C LEU A 204 -22.09 -7.89 10.41
N ARG A 205 -23.06 -7.21 9.75
CA ARG A 205 -24.29 -6.73 10.42
C ARG A 205 -25.39 -7.76 10.48
N GLY A 206 -25.19 -8.97 9.94
CA GLY A 206 -26.22 -10.03 9.91
C GLY A 206 -27.34 -9.79 8.89
N GLU A 207 -27.07 -9.03 7.83
CA GLU A 207 -28.02 -8.67 6.76
C GLU A 207 -27.85 -9.55 5.50
N ALA A 208 -27.13 -10.67 5.60
CA ALA A 208 -26.82 -11.56 4.48
C ALA A 208 -27.75 -12.78 4.45
#